data_9c93062a6c50dbe87ba9c3e3a88105fa
#
_entry.id   9c93062a6c50dbe87ba9c3e3a88105fa
#
_cell.length_a   1.000
_cell.length_b   1.000
_cell.length_c   1.000
_cell.angle_alpha   90.00
_cell.angle_beta   90.00
_cell.angle_gamma   90.00
#
_symmetry.space_group_name_H-M   'P 1'
#
loop_
_entity.id
_entity.type
_entity.pdbx_description
1 polymer ?
#
loop_
_entity_poly.entity_id
_entity_poly.type
_entity_poly.pdbx_seq_one_letter_code
_entity_poly.pdbx_strand_id
1 'polypeptide(L)'
;MPDNNLHSINKLQDDIKAAKWLSVFLPKEKRQQIKELETSLANMIHLIESFNKYFSDAGWCAYDSMNMPLMENAVKAYEAGGIDAGEQVLIQYYQTDVKDIMHWLKNKAKPFRERYELIKCAFDDHFAEHYHASVPLFLIIIDGAVNDYTKSKGFFAEGTDVSAWDCLVGCGDGLTKIKDIFKK
;
A
#
# COMPACT_ATOMS: atom_id res chain seq x y z
N MET A 1 17.90 2.25 7.77
CA MET A 1 16.60 2.71 8.27
C MET A 1 15.79 3.09 7.05
N PRO A 2 14.64 2.50 6.76
CA PRO A 2 13.75 3.07 5.77
C PRO A 2 13.13 4.30 6.40
N ASP A 3 13.37 5.47 5.82
CA ASP A 3 12.60 6.67 6.14
C ASP A 3 11.14 6.34 5.86
N ASN A 4 10.36 6.37 6.90
CA ASN A 4 8.92 6.11 6.89
C ASN A 4 8.24 7.14 5.99
N ASN A 5 7.65 6.72 4.87
CA ASN A 5 6.97 7.64 3.97
C ASN A 5 5.73 8.28 4.61
N LEU A 6 5.14 7.68 5.62
CA LEU A 6 4.10 8.35 6.41
C LEU A 6 4.70 9.42 7.33
N HIS A 7 5.88 9.15 7.90
CA HIS A 7 6.66 10.22 8.52
C HIS A 7 6.93 11.32 7.49
N SER A 8 7.12 10.97 6.22
CA SER A 8 7.27 11.90 5.10
C SER A 8 5.97 12.64 4.76
N ILE A 9 4.80 12.00 4.77
CA ILE A 9 3.50 12.65 4.53
C ILE A 9 3.15 13.58 5.70
N ASN A 10 3.28 13.13 6.94
CA ASN A 10 3.03 13.94 8.12
C ASN A 10 4.02 15.11 8.20
N LYS A 11 5.31 14.85 7.93
CA LYS A 11 6.32 15.88 7.85
C LYS A 11 6.02 16.88 6.73
N LEU A 12 5.61 16.40 5.55
CA LEU A 12 5.23 17.27 4.42
C LEU A 12 3.99 18.11 4.76
N GLN A 13 3.01 17.55 5.48
CA GLN A 13 1.88 18.32 6.00
C GLN A 13 2.32 19.42 6.96
N ASP A 14 3.24 19.11 7.86
CA ASP A 14 3.75 20.08 8.84
C ASP A 14 4.63 21.14 8.17
N ASP A 15 5.45 20.75 7.18
CA ASP A 15 6.26 21.67 6.36
C ASP A 15 5.36 22.60 5.53
N ILE A 16 4.26 22.08 4.96
CA ILE A 16 3.26 22.91 4.24
C ILE A 16 2.55 23.86 5.19
N LYS A 17 2.15 23.41 6.40
CA LYS A 17 1.55 24.29 7.42
C LYS A 17 2.51 25.41 7.83
N ALA A 18 3.78 25.08 8.07
CA ALA A 18 4.82 26.07 8.39
C ALA A 18 5.06 27.04 7.22
N ALA A 19 5.15 26.54 6.00
CA ALA A 19 5.29 27.36 4.80
C ALA A 19 4.08 28.28 4.58
N LYS A 20 2.87 27.83 4.90
CA LYS A 20 1.64 28.60 4.83
C LYS A 20 1.64 29.78 5.82
N TRP A 21 2.14 29.56 7.04
CA TRP A 21 2.29 30.63 8.03
C TRP A 21 3.27 31.70 7.54
N LEU A 22 4.38 31.30 6.91
CA LEU A 22 5.37 32.20 6.32
C LEU A 22 4.92 32.81 4.97
N SER A 23 3.89 32.26 4.34
CA SER A 23 3.46 32.64 2.99
C SER A 23 2.99 34.08 2.88
N VAL A 24 2.57 34.70 4.00
CA VAL A 24 2.16 36.11 4.06
C VAL A 24 3.26 37.04 3.56
N PHE A 25 4.54 36.64 3.76
CA PHE A 25 5.73 37.42 3.38
C PHE A 25 6.29 37.01 2.01
N LEU A 26 5.69 36.02 1.32
CA LEU A 26 6.19 35.49 0.05
C LEU A 26 5.52 36.20 -1.15
N PRO A 27 6.19 36.26 -2.32
CA PRO A 27 5.60 36.68 -3.59
C PRO A 27 4.34 35.85 -3.94
N LYS A 28 3.43 36.44 -4.74
CA LYS A 28 2.17 35.80 -5.14
C LYS A 28 2.37 34.41 -5.77
N GLU A 29 3.39 34.26 -6.62
CA GLU A 29 3.72 33.00 -7.29
C GLU A 29 4.06 31.90 -6.30
N LYS A 30 4.87 32.21 -5.27
CA LYS A 30 5.22 31.24 -4.22
C LYS A 30 4.03 30.83 -3.36
N ARG A 31 3.14 31.77 -3.06
CA ARG A 31 1.88 31.47 -2.35
C ARG A 31 1.00 30.53 -3.16
N GLN A 32 0.92 30.76 -4.47
CA GLN A 32 0.14 29.91 -5.36
C GLN A 32 0.72 28.48 -5.42
N GLN A 33 2.04 28.33 -5.52
CA GLN A 33 2.70 27.03 -5.47
C GLN A 33 2.44 26.28 -4.17
N ILE A 34 2.49 26.94 -3.01
CA ILE A 34 2.17 26.32 -1.72
C ILE A 34 0.72 25.84 -1.69
N LYS A 35 -0.22 26.62 -2.19
CA LYS A 35 -1.63 26.23 -2.25
C LYS A 35 -1.88 25.03 -3.17
N GLU A 36 -1.18 24.97 -4.30
CA GLU A 36 -1.26 23.83 -5.23
C GLU A 36 -0.70 22.56 -4.61
N LEU A 37 0.43 22.65 -3.90
CA LEU A 37 0.99 21.52 -3.15
C LEU A 37 0.05 21.04 -2.03
N GLU A 38 -0.55 21.97 -1.28
CA GLU A 38 -1.53 21.65 -0.24
C GLU A 38 -2.74 20.90 -0.84
N THR A 39 -3.27 21.39 -1.96
CA THR A 39 -4.39 20.76 -2.65
C THR A 39 -4.01 19.37 -3.19
N SER A 40 -2.83 19.24 -3.80
CA SER A 40 -2.35 17.97 -4.33
C SER A 40 -2.16 16.93 -3.23
N LEU A 41 -1.60 17.33 -2.08
CA LEU A 41 -1.44 16.46 -0.94
C LEU A 41 -2.79 16.04 -0.34
N ALA A 42 -3.72 16.97 -0.20
CA ALA A 42 -5.06 16.66 0.29
C ALA A 42 -5.79 15.67 -0.62
N ASN A 43 -5.68 15.83 -1.94
CA ASN A 43 -6.25 14.91 -2.92
C ASN A 43 -5.62 13.52 -2.85
N MET A 44 -4.30 13.45 -2.66
CA MET A 44 -3.59 12.17 -2.49
C MET A 44 -4.06 11.43 -1.23
N ILE A 45 -4.15 12.12 -0.10
CA ILE A 45 -4.62 11.54 1.16
C ILE A 45 -6.06 11.04 1.00
N HIS A 46 -6.93 11.86 0.44
CA HIS A 46 -8.32 11.48 0.19
C HIS A 46 -8.45 10.26 -0.73
N LEU A 47 -7.60 10.17 -1.75
CA LEU A 47 -7.59 9.00 -2.64
C LEU A 47 -7.20 7.73 -1.90
N ILE A 48 -6.15 7.78 -1.06
CA ILE A 48 -5.69 6.64 -0.25
C ILE A 48 -6.79 6.22 0.74
N GLU A 49 -7.41 7.17 1.41
CA GLU A 49 -8.53 6.92 2.34
C GLU A 49 -9.73 6.28 1.62
N SER A 50 -10.10 6.79 0.45
CA SER A 50 -11.18 6.25 -0.37
C SER A 50 -10.87 4.83 -0.82
N PHE A 51 -9.64 4.59 -1.29
CA PHE A 51 -9.20 3.27 -1.69
C PHE A 51 -9.31 2.27 -0.53
N ASN A 52 -8.72 2.58 0.62
CA ASN A 52 -8.78 1.69 1.78
C ASN A 52 -10.23 1.49 2.27
N LYS A 53 -11.05 2.53 2.26
CA LYS A 53 -12.46 2.44 2.63
C LYS A 53 -13.24 1.47 1.74
N TYR A 54 -12.98 1.50 0.43
CA TYR A 54 -13.75 0.71 -0.53
C TYR A 54 -13.24 -0.72 -0.68
N PHE A 55 -11.93 -0.94 -0.52
CA PHE A 55 -11.28 -2.18 -0.92
C PHE A 55 -10.71 -3.01 0.23
N SER A 56 -10.51 -2.45 1.43
CA SER A 56 -9.86 -3.21 2.51
C SER A 56 -10.68 -4.41 3.00
N ASP A 57 -12.01 -4.33 2.96
CA ASP A 57 -12.88 -5.45 3.34
C ASP A 57 -12.82 -6.61 2.32
N ALA A 58 -12.40 -6.33 1.08
CA ALA A 58 -12.11 -7.33 0.05
C ALA A 58 -10.64 -7.81 0.05
N GLY A 59 -9.84 -7.36 1.01
CA GLY A 59 -8.45 -7.80 1.18
C GLY A 59 -7.41 -6.94 0.47
N TRP A 60 -7.79 -5.81 -0.15
CA TRP A 60 -6.86 -4.88 -0.77
C TRP A 60 -6.49 -3.75 0.19
N CYS A 61 -5.22 -3.35 0.16
CA CYS A 61 -4.77 -2.16 0.88
C CYS A 61 -3.86 -1.30 0.01
N ALA A 62 -3.92 0.00 0.21
CA ALA A 62 -2.95 0.90 -0.36
C ALA A 62 -1.58 0.63 0.27
N TYR A 63 -0.53 0.69 -0.55
CA TYR A 63 0.86 0.57 -0.10
C TYR A 63 1.69 1.69 -0.71
N ASP A 64 2.80 1.98 -0.06
CA ASP A 64 3.67 3.12 -0.32
C ASP A 64 4.02 3.38 -1.79
N SER A 65 4.40 2.32 -2.51
CA SER A 65 4.78 2.41 -3.93
C SER A 65 3.64 2.06 -4.89
N MET A 66 2.39 2.04 -4.42
CA MET A 66 1.24 1.75 -5.28
C MET A 66 1.06 2.84 -6.34
N ASN A 67 0.79 2.41 -7.56
CA ASN A 67 0.58 3.30 -8.69
C ASN A 67 -0.67 4.17 -8.46
N MET A 68 -0.49 5.50 -8.35
CA MET A 68 -1.58 6.44 -8.10
C MET A 68 -2.66 6.42 -9.19
N PRO A 69 -2.35 6.42 -10.50
CA PRO A 69 -3.34 6.22 -11.56
C PRO A 69 -4.14 4.91 -11.44
N LEU A 70 -3.51 3.81 -11.01
CA LEU A 70 -4.23 2.56 -10.73
C LEU A 70 -5.25 2.75 -9.62
N MET A 71 -4.84 3.37 -8.52
CA MET A 71 -5.70 3.64 -7.36
C MET A 71 -6.89 4.52 -7.77
N GLU A 72 -6.65 5.59 -8.53
CA GLU A 72 -7.72 6.46 -9.05
C GLU A 72 -8.69 5.69 -9.95
N ASN A 73 -8.18 4.87 -10.86
CA ASN A 73 -9.02 4.10 -11.78
C ASN A 73 -9.86 3.06 -11.03
N ALA A 74 -9.29 2.37 -10.03
CA ALA A 74 -10.02 1.44 -9.20
C ALA A 74 -11.13 2.13 -8.40
N VAL A 75 -10.84 3.28 -7.76
CA VAL A 75 -11.83 4.07 -7.02
C VAL A 75 -12.95 4.54 -7.94
N LYS A 76 -12.65 5.08 -9.12
CA LYS A 76 -13.65 5.50 -10.12
C LYS A 76 -14.51 4.32 -10.59
N ALA A 77 -13.90 3.16 -10.82
CA ALA A 77 -14.63 1.97 -11.23
C ALA A 77 -15.57 1.47 -10.11
N TYR A 78 -15.10 1.52 -8.86
CA TYR A 78 -15.94 1.21 -7.69
C TYR A 78 -17.16 2.15 -7.60
N GLU A 79 -16.95 3.44 -7.73
CA GLU A 79 -18.02 4.44 -7.68
C GLU A 79 -19.05 4.29 -8.81
N ALA A 80 -18.64 3.76 -9.94
CA ALA A 80 -19.50 3.53 -11.11
C ALA A 80 -20.22 2.17 -11.06
N GLY A 81 -19.61 1.10 -10.53
CA GLY A 81 -20.09 -0.27 -10.66
C GLY A 81 -19.89 -1.15 -9.42
N GLY A 82 -19.50 -0.59 -8.29
CA GLY A 82 -19.30 -1.34 -7.04
C GLY A 82 -17.98 -2.10 -6.98
N ILE A 83 -17.89 -2.99 -5.98
CA ILE A 83 -16.63 -3.68 -5.64
C ILE A 83 -16.10 -4.51 -6.81
N ASP A 84 -16.95 -5.25 -7.49
CA ASP A 84 -16.54 -6.13 -8.60
C ASP A 84 -15.87 -5.33 -9.74
N ALA A 85 -16.41 -4.16 -10.08
CA ALA A 85 -15.83 -3.30 -11.12
C ALA A 85 -14.47 -2.73 -10.69
N GLY A 86 -14.33 -2.33 -9.44
CA GLY A 86 -13.06 -1.84 -8.89
C GLY A 86 -12.01 -2.93 -8.81
N GLU A 87 -12.35 -4.12 -8.34
CA GLU A 87 -11.45 -5.28 -8.26
C GLU A 87 -10.96 -5.73 -9.63
N GLN A 88 -11.80 -5.70 -10.66
CA GLN A 88 -11.37 -6.03 -12.02
C GLN A 88 -10.21 -5.15 -12.51
N VAL A 89 -10.22 -3.86 -12.20
CA VAL A 89 -9.12 -2.94 -12.52
C VAL A 89 -7.82 -3.37 -11.83
N LEU A 90 -7.90 -3.73 -10.55
CA LEU A 90 -6.75 -4.16 -9.77
C LEU A 90 -6.21 -5.51 -10.26
N ILE A 91 -7.09 -6.49 -10.44
CA ILE A 91 -6.72 -7.84 -10.92
C ILE A 91 -6.03 -7.75 -12.28
N GLN A 92 -6.61 -7.01 -13.22
CA GLN A 92 -6.04 -6.85 -14.55
C GLN A 92 -4.65 -6.20 -14.51
N TYR A 93 -4.46 -5.18 -13.70
CA TYR A 93 -3.16 -4.55 -13.53
C TYR A 93 -2.12 -5.54 -13.00
N TYR A 94 -2.40 -6.22 -11.90
CA TYR A 94 -1.44 -7.13 -11.29
C TYR A 94 -1.18 -8.38 -12.13
N GLN A 95 -2.11 -8.82 -12.95
CA GLN A 95 -1.89 -9.91 -13.91
C GLN A 95 -0.90 -9.53 -15.01
N THR A 96 -0.89 -8.26 -15.42
CA THR A 96 0.01 -7.78 -16.48
C THR A 96 1.40 -7.40 -15.96
N ASP A 97 1.48 -6.82 -14.77
CA ASP A 97 2.71 -6.21 -14.24
C ASP A 97 3.52 -7.13 -13.30
N VAL A 98 3.17 -8.41 -13.23
CA VAL A 98 3.86 -9.38 -12.35
C VAL A 98 5.37 -9.41 -12.54
N LYS A 99 5.87 -9.25 -13.77
CA LYS A 99 7.32 -9.25 -14.03
C LYS A 99 8.03 -8.09 -13.34
N ASP A 100 7.40 -6.92 -13.32
CA ASP A 100 7.96 -5.72 -12.67
C ASP A 100 7.90 -5.87 -11.15
N ILE A 101 6.82 -6.44 -10.62
CA ILE A 101 6.69 -6.78 -9.21
C ILE A 101 7.78 -7.76 -8.79
N MET A 102 8.00 -8.83 -9.55
CA MET A 102 9.05 -9.82 -9.30
C MET A 102 10.44 -9.20 -9.32
N HIS A 103 10.70 -8.31 -10.28
CA HIS A 103 11.97 -7.58 -10.36
C HIS A 103 12.17 -6.68 -9.13
N TRP A 104 11.13 -5.98 -8.70
CA TRP A 104 11.16 -5.12 -7.53
C TRP A 104 11.42 -5.93 -6.24
N LEU A 105 10.70 -7.02 -6.02
CA LEU A 105 10.88 -7.90 -4.86
C LEU A 105 12.32 -8.44 -4.77
N LYS A 106 12.91 -8.82 -5.90
CA LYS A 106 14.29 -9.30 -5.96
C LYS A 106 15.32 -8.25 -5.57
N ASN A 107 15.12 -6.99 -5.96
CA ASN A 107 16.16 -5.97 -5.93
C ASN A 107 16.01 -4.96 -4.78
N LYS A 108 14.80 -4.71 -4.30
CA LYS A 108 14.53 -3.58 -3.39
C LYS A 108 14.35 -3.97 -1.93
N ALA A 109 13.84 -5.14 -1.63
CA ALA A 109 13.51 -5.53 -0.27
C ALA A 109 14.29 -6.77 0.18
N LYS A 110 15.22 -6.60 1.13
CA LYS A 110 16.07 -7.69 1.62
C LYS A 110 15.28 -8.93 2.06
N PRO A 111 14.21 -8.85 2.88
CA PRO A 111 13.46 -10.02 3.32
C PRO A 111 12.82 -10.81 2.16
N PHE A 112 12.40 -10.13 1.09
CA PHE A 112 11.84 -10.76 -0.10
C PHE A 112 12.93 -11.32 -1.01
N ARG A 113 14.07 -10.65 -1.11
CA ARG A 113 15.22 -11.14 -1.90
C ARG A 113 15.73 -12.50 -1.38
N GLU A 114 15.79 -12.67 -0.07
CA GLU A 114 16.22 -13.91 0.56
C GLU A 114 15.22 -15.06 0.30
N ARG A 115 13.96 -14.74 -0.01
CA ARG A 115 12.88 -15.69 -0.33
C ARG A 115 12.51 -15.72 -1.81
N TYR A 116 13.35 -15.16 -2.68
CA TYR A 116 12.98 -14.92 -4.08
C TYR A 116 12.59 -16.19 -4.82
N GLU A 117 13.30 -17.31 -4.60
CA GLU A 117 12.97 -18.59 -5.24
C GLU A 117 11.61 -19.13 -4.76
N LEU A 118 11.28 -18.98 -3.49
CA LEU A 118 9.94 -19.35 -2.98
C LEU A 118 8.84 -18.46 -3.57
N ILE A 119 9.12 -17.16 -3.69
CA ILE A 119 8.19 -16.22 -4.32
C ILE A 119 7.94 -16.61 -5.76
N LYS A 120 9.00 -16.97 -6.50
CA LYS A 120 8.89 -17.45 -7.88
C LYS A 120 8.03 -18.70 -7.97
N CYS A 121 8.27 -19.70 -7.13
CA CYS A 121 7.45 -20.90 -7.08
C CYS A 121 5.97 -20.56 -6.80
N ALA A 122 5.71 -19.67 -5.84
CA ALA A 122 4.35 -19.24 -5.52
C ALA A 122 3.64 -18.59 -6.70
N PHE A 123 4.33 -17.75 -7.48
CA PHE A 123 3.79 -17.16 -8.70
C PHE A 123 3.59 -18.19 -9.81
N ASP A 124 4.56 -19.09 -10.03
CA ASP A 124 4.46 -20.16 -11.02
C ASP A 124 3.22 -21.04 -10.74
N ASP A 125 3.01 -21.43 -9.48
CA ASP A 125 1.82 -22.19 -9.05
C ASP A 125 0.53 -21.35 -9.19
N HIS A 126 0.58 -20.06 -8.88
CA HIS A 126 -0.59 -19.19 -9.00
C HIS A 126 -1.06 -19.09 -10.45
N PHE A 127 -0.14 -18.89 -11.39
CA PHE A 127 -0.46 -18.83 -12.84
C PHE A 127 -0.85 -20.17 -13.43
N ALA A 128 -0.43 -21.28 -12.81
CA ALA A 128 -0.91 -22.62 -13.13
C ALA A 128 -2.25 -22.97 -12.45
N GLU A 129 -2.89 -22.00 -11.77
CA GLU A 129 -4.14 -22.14 -11.01
C GLU A 129 -4.05 -23.14 -9.85
N HIS A 130 -2.84 -23.46 -9.39
CA HIS A 130 -2.59 -24.30 -8.22
C HIS A 130 -2.75 -23.49 -6.93
N TYR A 131 -3.92 -22.93 -6.70
CA TYR A 131 -4.18 -22.01 -5.57
C TYR A 131 -3.99 -22.67 -4.20
N HIS A 132 -4.23 -23.98 -4.11
CA HIS A 132 -3.97 -24.76 -2.89
C HIS A 132 -2.48 -24.81 -2.48
N ALA A 133 -1.57 -24.56 -3.40
CA ALA A 133 -0.12 -24.47 -3.15
C ALA A 133 0.32 -23.00 -3.05
N SER A 134 -0.07 -22.16 -4.01
CA SER A 134 0.37 -20.76 -4.09
C SER A 134 -0.09 -19.90 -2.93
N VAL A 135 -1.36 -20.01 -2.51
CA VAL A 135 -1.92 -19.15 -1.45
C VAL A 135 -1.23 -19.41 -0.10
N PRO A 136 -1.12 -20.64 0.41
CA PRO A 136 -0.37 -20.89 1.63
C PRO A 136 1.09 -20.45 1.55
N LEU A 137 1.73 -20.63 0.39
CA LEU A 137 3.13 -20.25 0.21
C LEU A 137 3.31 -18.73 0.26
N PHE A 138 2.43 -17.94 -0.36
CA PHE A 138 2.43 -16.49 -0.21
C PHE A 138 2.25 -16.05 1.25
N LEU A 139 1.32 -16.66 1.98
CA LEU A 139 1.09 -16.33 3.39
C LEU A 139 2.32 -16.60 4.25
N ILE A 140 3.01 -17.73 4.06
CA ILE A 140 4.25 -18.08 4.77
C ILE A 140 5.37 -17.08 4.42
N ILE A 141 5.48 -16.68 3.14
CA ILE A 141 6.48 -15.72 2.70
C ILE A 141 6.24 -14.36 3.36
N ILE A 142 4.99 -13.90 3.41
CA ILE A 142 4.62 -12.62 4.04
C ILE A 142 4.92 -12.67 5.53
N ASP A 143 4.49 -13.72 6.23
CA ASP A 143 4.72 -13.86 7.67
C ASP A 143 6.22 -13.86 8.00
N GLY A 144 7.00 -14.63 7.26
CA GLY A 144 8.45 -14.65 7.43
C GLY A 144 9.13 -13.33 7.11
N ALA A 145 8.68 -12.61 6.06
CA ALA A 145 9.23 -11.31 5.70
C ALA A 145 8.93 -10.24 6.77
N VAL A 146 7.70 -10.24 7.31
CA VAL A 146 7.32 -9.35 8.41
C VAL A 146 8.14 -9.65 9.67
N ASN A 147 8.31 -10.93 10.02
CA ASN A 147 9.13 -11.33 11.16
C ASN A 147 10.58 -10.87 11.03
N ASP A 148 11.20 -11.02 9.86
CA ASP A 148 12.57 -10.56 9.61
C ASP A 148 12.70 -9.04 9.70
N TYR A 149 11.70 -8.33 9.21
CA TYR A 149 11.71 -6.87 9.17
C TYR A 149 11.48 -6.27 10.56
N THR A 150 10.51 -6.77 11.31
CA THR A 150 10.09 -6.22 12.60
C THR A 150 10.85 -6.79 13.77
N LYS A 151 11.51 -7.96 13.58
CA LYS A 151 12.06 -8.78 14.67
C LYS A 151 10.97 -9.23 15.66
N SER A 152 9.74 -9.32 15.19
CA SER A 152 8.55 -9.71 15.95
C SER A 152 8.13 -11.14 15.61
N LYS A 153 6.97 -11.57 16.16
CA LYS A 153 6.46 -12.93 15.98
C LYS A 153 5.91 -13.25 14.59
N GLY A 154 5.82 -12.28 13.70
CA GLY A 154 5.18 -12.43 12.40
C GLY A 154 3.80 -11.78 12.32
N PHE A 155 3.30 -11.64 11.09
CA PHE A 155 2.09 -10.88 10.81
C PHE A 155 0.83 -11.55 11.36
N PHE A 156 0.73 -12.87 11.21
CA PHE A 156 -0.45 -13.64 11.62
C PHE A 156 -0.41 -14.13 13.07
N ALA A 157 0.67 -13.87 13.81
CA ALA A 157 0.78 -14.29 15.20
C ALA A 157 -0.23 -13.54 16.09
N GLU A 158 -0.80 -14.26 17.05
CA GLU A 158 -1.69 -13.67 18.04
C GLU A 158 -0.96 -12.59 18.85
N GLY A 159 -1.64 -11.47 19.09
CA GLY A 159 -1.08 -10.33 19.82
C GLY A 159 -0.16 -9.42 19.00
N THR A 160 0.10 -9.69 17.73
CA THR A 160 0.83 -8.75 16.86
C THR A 160 -0.06 -7.54 16.57
N ASP A 161 0.36 -6.38 17.03
CA ASP A 161 -0.29 -5.11 16.70
C ASP A 161 0.20 -4.64 15.34
N VAL A 162 -0.74 -4.52 14.39
CA VAL A 162 -0.46 -4.04 13.02
C VAL A 162 -0.89 -2.59 12.81
N SER A 163 -1.46 -1.93 13.83
CA SER A 163 -1.95 -0.55 13.72
C SER A 163 -0.85 0.44 13.34
N ALA A 164 0.36 0.22 13.83
CA ALA A 164 1.53 1.02 13.43
C ALA A 164 1.87 0.87 11.92
N TRP A 165 1.43 -0.20 11.28
CA TRP A 165 1.65 -0.48 9.87
C TRP A 165 0.55 0.11 8.99
N ASP A 166 -0.66 0.27 9.51
CA ASP A 166 -1.72 1.00 8.81
C ASP A 166 -1.24 2.40 8.45
N CYS A 167 -0.45 2.98 9.36
CA CYS A 167 0.20 4.26 9.12
C CYS A 167 1.28 4.24 8.02
N LEU A 168 1.91 3.10 7.74
CA LEU A 168 2.95 2.95 6.72
C LEU A 168 2.39 2.64 5.34
N VAL A 169 1.22 2.02 5.28
CA VAL A 169 0.59 1.52 4.05
C VAL A 169 -0.46 2.50 3.52
N GLY A 170 -0.62 3.62 4.17
CA GLY A 170 -1.61 4.63 3.81
C GLY A 170 -2.47 5.01 5.00
N CYS A 171 -3.27 6.04 4.84
CA CYS A 171 -4.18 6.47 5.88
C CYS A 171 -5.29 5.43 6.09
N GLY A 172 -5.62 5.15 7.35
CA GLY A 172 -6.70 4.24 7.71
C GLY A 172 -6.23 2.91 8.29
N ASP A 173 -7.15 1.98 8.40
CA ASP A 173 -7.02 0.71 9.12
C ASP A 173 -6.96 -0.52 8.18
N GLY A 174 -6.44 -0.33 6.95
CA GLY A 174 -6.44 -1.36 5.90
C GLY A 174 -5.76 -2.67 6.30
N LEU A 175 -4.55 -2.62 6.87
CA LEU A 175 -3.86 -3.83 7.32
C LEU A 175 -4.53 -4.48 8.53
N THR A 176 -5.07 -3.69 9.46
CA THR A 176 -5.85 -4.20 10.59
C THR A 176 -7.07 -4.97 10.10
N LYS A 177 -7.81 -4.43 9.15
CA LYS A 177 -8.96 -5.10 8.52
C LYS A 177 -8.57 -6.39 7.79
N ILE A 178 -7.51 -6.36 7.00
CA ILE A 178 -6.99 -7.56 6.31
C ILE A 178 -6.62 -8.64 7.33
N LYS A 179 -5.90 -8.28 8.39
CA LYS A 179 -5.56 -9.22 9.45
C LYS A 179 -6.79 -9.84 10.11
N ASP A 180 -7.85 -9.06 10.30
CA ASP A 180 -9.09 -9.55 10.91
C ASP A 180 -9.90 -10.47 9.98
N ILE A 181 -9.79 -10.30 8.66
CA ILE A 181 -10.34 -11.25 7.67
C ILE A 181 -9.71 -12.63 7.83
N PHE A 182 -8.38 -12.71 8.02
CA PHE A 182 -7.66 -13.97 8.17
C PHE A 182 -7.81 -14.62 9.55
N LYS A 183 -8.39 -13.94 10.55
CA LYS A 183 -8.69 -14.52 11.86
C LYS A 183 -10.05 -15.24 11.92
N LYS A 184 -10.91 -15.05 10.94
CA LYS A 184 -12.22 -15.72 10.82
C LYS A 184 -12.09 -17.08 10.16
#